data_6a6ead0e362d142e9609285ec07b7259
#
_entry.id   6a6ead0e362d142e9609285ec07b7259
#
_cell.length_a   1.000
_cell.length_b   1.000
_cell.length_c   1.000
_cell.angle_alpha   90.00
_cell.angle_beta   90.00
_cell.angle_gamma   90.00
#
_symmetry.space_group_name_H-M   'P 1'
#
loop_
_entity.id
_entity.type
_entity.pdbx_description
1 polymer ?
#
loop_
_entity_poly.entity_id
_entity_poly.type
_entity_poly.pdbx_seq_one_letter_code
_entity_poly.pdbx_strand_id
1 'polypeptide(L)'
;MSWAPAELDLSRPNAARMYDYFLGGSHNFAADRQAADAVLAVAPHVADAARANRAFLRRSVRYALQQGIRQFIDLGSGIPTVGNVHDIAHSVNADARVLYVDVEPVAVAHARALLGVDPRVDVIQADICFPDFILDNPATQRLINLARPVAILFVSVLHFIPGDVNAIVEPFRAAASPGSALVISHATSGTATSQTEEVQRLYQRTPTPLQLRHLADVQALFGDFAMVAPQPGAASRPGGAVLVPVSHWRPDPEDHLPAEGSSASPFLASFLAGVGMKGPAVMTEQPRSEPAGQSASRPSGRR
;
A
#
# COMPACT_ATOMS: atom_id res chain seq x y z
N MET A 1 19.90 -27.02 -4.78
CA MET A 1 19.44 -26.89 -3.39
C MET A 1 18.02 -26.36 -3.42
N SER A 2 17.06 -27.05 -2.78
CA SER A 2 15.68 -26.54 -2.68
C SER A 2 15.67 -25.41 -1.64
N TRP A 3 15.54 -24.15 -2.08
CA TRP A 3 15.45 -22.98 -1.22
C TRP A 3 14.04 -22.79 -0.63
N ALA A 4 13.04 -23.50 -1.21
CA ALA A 4 11.65 -23.43 -0.74
C ALA A 4 11.47 -24.24 0.55
N PRO A 5 10.64 -23.76 1.50
CA PRO A 5 10.26 -24.53 2.69
C PRO A 5 9.66 -25.89 2.31
N ALA A 6 10.03 -26.95 3.04
CA ALA A 6 9.66 -28.35 2.71
C ALA A 6 8.15 -28.64 2.78
N GLU A 7 7.36 -27.79 3.45
CA GLU A 7 5.89 -27.96 3.65
C GLU A 7 5.05 -27.12 2.68
N LEU A 8 5.68 -26.50 1.66
CA LEU A 8 4.99 -25.60 0.74
C LEU A 8 4.29 -26.38 -0.39
N ASP A 9 3.00 -26.14 -0.58
CA ASP A 9 2.26 -26.67 -1.74
C ASP A 9 2.58 -25.85 -3.01
N LEU A 10 3.58 -26.31 -3.75
CA LEU A 10 4.01 -25.72 -5.02
C LEU A 10 3.13 -26.13 -6.21
N SER A 11 2.16 -27.02 -6.01
CA SER A 11 1.24 -27.45 -7.05
C SER A 11 0.10 -26.46 -7.30
N ARG A 12 -0.11 -25.50 -6.40
CA ARG A 12 -1.15 -24.48 -6.51
C ARG A 12 -0.52 -23.10 -6.79
N PRO A 13 -1.07 -22.34 -7.75
CA PRO A 13 -0.54 -21.02 -8.08
C PRO A 13 -0.83 -20.02 -6.94
N ASN A 14 0.06 -19.02 -6.79
CA ASN A 14 -0.08 -17.95 -5.82
C ASN A 14 0.11 -16.59 -6.49
N ALA A 15 -0.65 -15.56 -6.10
CA ALA A 15 -0.62 -14.24 -6.72
C ALA A 15 0.76 -13.58 -6.64
N ALA A 16 1.48 -13.69 -5.52
CA ALA A 16 2.81 -13.10 -5.37
C ALA A 16 3.83 -13.76 -6.32
N ARG A 17 3.75 -15.10 -6.51
CA ARG A 17 4.61 -15.83 -7.42
C ARG A 17 4.24 -15.61 -8.90
N MET A 18 2.94 -15.44 -9.21
CA MET A 18 2.48 -15.02 -10.54
C MET A 18 2.95 -13.59 -10.87
N TYR A 19 2.90 -12.70 -9.87
CA TYR A 19 3.40 -11.32 -10.03
C TYR A 19 4.91 -11.28 -10.31
N ASP A 20 5.68 -12.11 -9.62
CA ASP A 20 7.12 -12.30 -9.91
C ASP A 20 7.35 -12.72 -11.37
N TYR A 21 6.55 -13.67 -11.88
CA TYR A 21 6.61 -14.09 -13.27
C TYR A 21 6.28 -12.96 -14.25
N PHE A 22 5.25 -12.14 -14.01
CA PHE A 22 4.91 -10.97 -14.84
C PHE A 22 6.03 -9.94 -14.89
N LEU A 23 6.84 -9.85 -13.85
CA LEU A 23 8.01 -8.97 -13.80
C LEU A 23 9.26 -9.59 -14.45
N GLY A 24 9.19 -10.84 -14.92
CA GLY A 24 10.33 -11.58 -15.48
C GLY A 24 11.26 -12.17 -14.42
N GLY A 25 10.77 -12.33 -13.17
CA GLY A 25 11.48 -12.96 -12.07
C GLY A 25 11.59 -14.47 -12.23
N SER A 26 12.38 -15.09 -11.35
CA SER A 26 12.67 -16.54 -11.38
C SER A 26 12.19 -17.29 -10.11
N HIS A 27 11.50 -16.61 -9.20
CA HIS A 27 11.02 -17.18 -7.93
C HIS A 27 9.56 -17.64 -8.01
N ASN A 28 9.22 -18.28 -9.13
CA ASN A 28 7.92 -18.84 -9.46
C ASN A 28 8.07 -20.30 -9.90
N PHE A 29 7.01 -21.07 -9.73
CA PHE A 29 6.98 -22.50 -10.03
C PHE A 29 6.10 -22.79 -11.24
N ALA A 30 6.07 -24.05 -11.67
CA ALA A 30 5.34 -24.46 -12.88
C ALA A 30 3.85 -24.11 -12.83
N ALA A 31 3.20 -24.30 -11.67
CA ALA A 31 1.79 -23.96 -11.48
C ALA A 31 1.54 -22.43 -11.59
N ASP A 32 2.47 -21.60 -11.06
CA ASP A 32 2.37 -20.16 -11.15
C ASP A 32 2.51 -19.67 -12.59
N ARG A 33 3.50 -20.21 -13.32
CA ARG A 33 3.71 -19.87 -14.73
C ARG A 33 2.52 -20.27 -15.61
N GLN A 34 1.98 -21.48 -15.41
CA GLN A 34 0.81 -21.93 -16.14
C GLN A 34 -0.41 -21.02 -15.91
N ALA A 35 -0.67 -20.63 -14.67
CA ALA A 35 -1.75 -19.71 -14.34
C ALA A 35 -1.48 -18.29 -14.90
N ALA A 36 -0.27 -17.82 -14.79
CA ALA A 36 0.15 -16.51 -15.32
C ALA A 36 0.08 -16.45 -16.85
N ASP A 37 0.48 -17.51 -17.55
CA ASP A 37 0.36 -17.63 -19.01
C ASP A 37 -1.11 -17.61 -19.46
N ALA A 38 -2.01 -18.25 -18.71
CA ALA A 38 -3.44 -18.18 -18.97
C ALA A 38 -3.98 -16.75 -18.83
N VAL A 39 -3.50 -16.00 -17.84
CA VAL A 39 -3.84 -14.57 -17.67
C VAL A 39 -3.26 -13.73 -18.83
N LEU A 40 -2.01 -13.95 -19.20
CA LEU A 40 -1.36 -13.22 -20.32
C LEU A 40 -2.03 -13.48 -21.65
N ALA A 41 -2.58 -14.70 -21.88
CA ALA A 41 -3.31 -15.03 -23.10
C ALA A 41 -4.58 -14.17 -23.28
N VAL A 42 -5.25 -13.81 -22.17
CA VAL A 42 -6.47 -12.97 -22.18
C VAL A 42 -6.14 -11.48 -22.04
N ALA A 43 -5.12 -11.15 -21.25
CA ALA A 43 -4.73 -9.79 -20.93
C ALA A 43 -3.20 -9.62 -21.09
N PRO A 44 -2.67 -9.50 -22.31
CA PRO A 44 -1.22 -9.41 -22.57
C PRO A 44 -0.53 -8.25 -21.84
N HIS A 45 -1.29 -7.18 -21.53
CA HIS A 45 -0.77 -5.98 -20.85
C HIS A 45 -0.70 -6.10 -19.32
N VAL A 46 -1.02 -7.25 -18.71
CA VAL A 46 -0.88 -7.47 -17.26
C VAL A 46 0.57 -7.29 -16.82
N ALA A 47 1.54 -7.77 -17.61
CA ALA A 47 2.96 -7.55 -17.32
C ALA A 47 3.35 -6.08 -17.34
N ASP A 48 2.77 -5.28 -18.26
CA ASP A 48 2.98 -3.82 -18.28
C ASP A 48 2.39 -3.15 -17.05
N ALA A 49 1.20 -3.58 -16.63
CA ALA A 49 0.57 -3.10 -15.40
C ALA A 49 1.42 -3.41 -14.16
N ALA A 50 1.98 -4.61 -14.07
CA ALA A 50 2.89 -5.00 -12.99
C ALA A 50 4.14 -4.11 -12.96
N ARG A 51 4.77 -3.85 -14.12
CA ARG A 51 5.92 -2.93 -14.23
C ARG A 51 5.55 -1.49 -13.88
N ALA A 52 4.41 -1.00 -14.35
CA ALA A 52 3.92 0.34 -14.02
C ALA A 52 3.63 0.50 -12.52
N ASN A 53 3.10 -0.55 -11.88
CA ASN A 53 2.86 -0.58 -10.45
C ASN A 53 4.18 -0.58 -9.63
N ARG A 54 5.21 -1.31 -10.06
CA ARG A 54 6.55 -1.22 -9.44
C ARG A 54 7.15 0.18 -9.60
N ALA A 55 6.95 0.82 -10.73
CA ALA A 55 7.36 2.21 -10.93
C ALA A 55 6.56 3.18 -10.03
N PHE A 56 5.27 2.94 -9.81
CA PHE A 56 4.46 3.69 -8.83
C PHE A 56 5.01 3.51 -7.41
N LEU A 57 5.29 2.28 -6.97
CA LEU A 57 5.90 2.01 -5.67
C LEU A 57 7.19 2.83 -5.48
N ARG A 58 8.07 2.84 -6.49
CA ARG A 58 9.31 3.61 -6.45
C ARG A 58 9.06 5.11 -6.27
N ARG A 59 8.12 5.69 -7.01
CA ARG A 59 7.77 7.10 -6.90
C ARG A 59 7.17 7.44 -5.55
N SER A 60 6.25 6.60 -5.03
CA SER A 60 5.61 6.83 -3.74
C SER A 60 6.60 6.74 -2.57
N VAL A 61 7.56 5.82 -2.60
CA VAL A 61 8.63 5.74 -1.59
C VAL A 61 9.53 6.98 -1.65
N ARG A 62 9.96 7.42 -2.83
CA ARG A 62 10.75 8.66 -3.00
C ARG A 62 9.98 9.87 -2.49
N TYR A 63 8.71 9.99 -2.85
CA TYR A 63 7.85 11.06 -2.35
C TYR A 63 7.77 11.07 -0.82
N ALA A 64 7.53 9.92 -0.19
CA ALA A 64 7.49 9.81 1.26
C ALA A 64 8.83 10.27 1.90
N LEU A 65 9.96 9.89 1.31
CA LEU A 65 11.29 10.33 1.76
C LEU A 65 11.48 11.85 1.63
N GLN A 66 10.99 12.48 0.55
CA GLN A 66 10.99 13.92 0.36
C GLN A 66 10.12 14.65 1.41
N GLN A 67 9.02 14.02 1.86
CA GLN A 67 8.19 14.51 2.97
C GLN A 67 8.83 14.29 4.37
N GLY A 68 10.04 13.78 4.44
CA GLY A 68 10.74 13.54 5.71
C GLY A 68 10.43 12.19 6.37
N ILE A 69 9.62 11.32 5.77
CA ILE A 69 9.32 9.99 6.30
C ILE A 69 10.56 9.10 6.18
N ARG A 70 10.84 8.32 7.23
CA ARG A 70 12.02 7.45 7.33
C ARG A 70 11.66 6.04 7.76
N GLN A 71 10.39 5.72 7.87
CA GLN A 71 9.87 4.43 8.29
C GLN A 71 8.81 3.96 7.30
N PHE A 72 8.85 2.68 6.94
CA PHE A 72 7.98 2.09 5.94
C PHE A 72 7.45 0.75 6.45
N ILE A 73 6.16 0.50 6.28
CA ILE A 73 5.53 -0.81 6.47
C ILE A 73 4.96 -1.22 5.11
N ASP A 74 5.51 -2.27 4.52
CA ASP A 74 5.09 -2.80 3.22
C ASP A 74 4.24 -4.06 3.43
N LEU A 75 2.93 -3.89 3.29
CA LEU A 75 1.90 -4.89 3.59
C LEU A 75 1.51 -5.66 2.32
N GLY A 76 1.75 -6.96 2.31
CA GLY A 76 1.68 -7.79 1.13
C GLY A 76 2.84 -7.51 0.18
N SER A 77 4.04 -7.52 0.73
CA SER A 77 5.27 -7.10 0.01
C SER A 77 5.62 -7.98 -1.20
N GLY A 78 5.10 -9.21 -1.24
CA GLY A 78 5.41 -10.17 -2.28
C GLY A 78 6.87 -10.63 -2.28
N ILE A 79 7.26 -11.25 -3.39
CA ILE A 79 8.65 -11.71 -3.57
C ILE A 79 9.54 -10.49 -3.86
N PRO A 80 10.61 -10.27 -3.09
CA PRO A 80 11.56 -9.20 -3.36
C PRO A 80 12.20 -9.37 -4.74
N THR A 81 12.10 -8.32 -5.54
CA THR A 81 12.69 -8.22 -6.87
C THR A 81 13.56 -6.97 -6.96
N VAL A 82 13.99 -6.57 -8.14
CA VAL A 82 14.75 -5.32 -8.33
C VAL A 82 13.91 -4.11 -7.90
N GLY A 83 14.48 -3.22 -7.07
CA GLY A 83 13.85 -1.98 -6.61
C GLY A 83 12.88 -2.22 -5.44
N ASN A 84 13.31 -2.95 -4.44
CA ASN A 84 12.59 -3.13 -3.19
C ASN A 84 12.50 -1.82 -2.41
N VAL A 85 11.56 -1.72 -1.48
CA VAL A 85 11.37 -0.50 -0.67
C VAL A 85 12.65 -0.08 0.04
N HIS A 86 13.39 -1.03 0.65
CA HIS A 86 14.65 -0.71 1.33
C HIS A 86 15.75 -0.24 0.38
N ASP A 87 15.87 -0.82 -0.84
CA ASP A 87 16.85 -0.37 -1.84
C ASP A 87 16.62 1.10 -2.20
N ILE A 88 15.35 1.45 -2.46
CA ILE A 88 14.94 2.82 -2.78
C ILE A 88 15.17 3.73 -1.58
N ALA A 89 14.74 3.31 -0.39
CA ALA A 89 14.84 4.12 0.81
C ALA A 89 16.30 4.38 1.18
N HIS A 90 17.15 3.36 1.19
CA HIS A 90 18.56 3.48 1.53
C HIS A 90 19.36 4.25 0.49
N SER A 91 18.94 4.27 -0.78
CA SER A 91 19.58 5.12 -1.81
C SER A 91 19.44 6.62 -1.55
N VAL A 92 18.41 7.02 -0.75
CA VAL A 92 18.13 8.41 -0.39
C VAL A 92 18.51 8.72 1.07
N ASN A 93 18.23 7.77 1.97
CA ASN A 93 18.52 7.89 3.39
C ASN A 93 18.92 6.55 3.98
N ALA A 94 20.21 6.40 4.32
CA ALA A 94 20.77 5.16 4.82
C ALA A 94 20.16 4.69 6.16
N ASP A 95 19.52 5.57 6.95
CA ASP A 95 18.91 5.24 8.23
C ASP A 95 17.42 4.87 8.12
N ALA A 96 16.86 4.83 6.91
CA ALA A 96 15.47 4.45 6.68
C ALA A 96 15.21 3.01 7.18
N ARG A 97 14.04 2.81 7.80
CA ARG A 97 13.63 1.52 8.34
C ARG A 97 12.48 0.95 7.54
N VAL A 98 12.53 -0.34 7.25
CA VAL A 98 11.52 -1.00 6.42
C VAL A 98 11.10 -2.31 7.06
N LEU A 99 9.81 -2.43 7.35
CA LEU A 99 9.17 -3.67 7.75
C LEU A 99 8.40 -4.24 6.56
N TYR A 100 8.73 -5.45 6.17
CA TYR A 100 7.99 -6.23 5.19
C TYR A 100 7.02 -7.17 5.88
N VAL A 101 5.83 -7.29 5.34
CA VAL A 101 4.80 -8.22 5.82
C VAL A 101 4.24 -8.99 4.64
N ASP A 102 4.28 -10.31 4.68
CA ASP A 102 3.61 -11.16 3.71
C ASP A 102 3.14 -12.46 4.35
N VAL A 103 2.07 -13.03 3.82
CA VAL A 103 1.54 -14.33 4.24
C VAL A 103 2.22 -15.48 3.51
N GLU A 104 2.75 -15.22 2.29
CA GLU A 104 3.35 -16.23 1.43
C GLU A 104 4.73 -16.68 1.95
N PRO A 105 4.89 -17.95 2.36
CA PRO A 105 6.15 -18.41 2.95
C PRO A 105 7.35 -18.29 2.00
N VAL A 106 7.14 -18.41 0.69
CA VAL A 106 8.21 -18.25 -0.33
C VAL A 106 8.73 -16.82 -0.35
N ALA A 107 7.80 -15.84 -0.33
CA ALA A 107 8.15 -14.43 -0.30
C ALA A 107 8.96 -14.09 0.96
N VAL A 108 8.48 -14.55 2.12
CA VAL A 108 9.15 -14.35 3.41
C VAL A 108 10.52 -15.01 3.47
N ALA A 109 10.64 -16.26 3.04
CA ALA A 109 11.92 -16.99 3.04
C ALA A 109 12.94 -16.29 2.12
N HIS A 110 12.49 -15.84 0.94
CA HIS A 110 13.34 -15.12 0.00
C HIS A 110 13.76 -13.76 0.55
N ALA A 111 12.82 -13.02 1.15
CA ALA A 111 13.14 -11.74 1.80
C ALA A 111 14.19 -11.92 2.91
N ARG A 112 14.03 -12.90 3.79
CA ARG A 112 15.02 -13.20 4.84
C ARG A 112 16.40 -13.53 4.28
N ALA A 113 16.46 -14.32 3.21
CA ALA A 113 17.72 -14.66 2.56
C ALA A 113 18.41 -13.45 1.92
N LEU A 114 17.64 -12.53 1.34
CA LEU A 114 18.15 -11.32 0.69
C LEU A 114 18.61 -10.27 1.71
N LEU A 115 17.82 -10.05 2.76
CA LEU A 115 18.08 -8.99 3.75
C LEU A 115 19.25 -9.28 4.67
N GLY A 116 19.58 -10.57 4.89
CA GLY A 116 20.68 -10.96 5.79
C GLY A 116 20.46 -10.42 7.22
N VAL A 117 21.47 -9.74 7.75
CA VAL A 117 21.48 -9.19 9.13
C VAL A 117 21.51 -7.65 9.07
N ASP A 118 20.54 -7.03 8.42
CA ASP A 118 20.41 -5.56 8.45
C ASP A 118 19.43 -5.15 9.58
N PRO A 119 19.90 -4.42 10.63
CA PRO A 119 19.04 -4.04 11.75
C PRO A 119 17.96 -3.02 11.37
N ARG A 120 18.03 -2.44 10.16
CA ARG A 120 17.09 -1.43 9.65
C ARG A 120 15.94 -2.05 8.86
N VAL A 121 16.01 -3.33 8.56
CA VAL A 121 15.02 -4.02 7.74
C VAL A 121 14.65 -5.34 8.42
N ASP A 122 13.35 -5.66 8.42
CA ASP A 122 12.88 -6.95 8.92
C ASP A 122 11.71 -7.45 8.07
N VAL A 123 11.41 -8.74 8.16
CA VAL A 123 10.27 -9.37 7.51
C VAL A 123 9.53 -10.28 8.47
N ILE A 124 8.22 -10.08 8.59
CA ILE A 124 7.33 -10.95 9.35
C ILE A 124 6.40 -11.72 8.42
N GLN A 125 6.22 -12.99 8.72
CA GLN A 125 5.17 -13.78 8.08
C GLN A 125 3.87 -13.57 8.83
N ALA A 126 2.95 -12.83 8.23
CA ALA A 126 1.65 -12.52 8.83
C ALA A 126 0.59 -12.27 7.75
N ASP A 127 -0.65 -12.59 8.08
CA ASP A 127 -1.82 -12.23 7.27
C ASP A 127 -2.25 -10.80 7.63
N ILE A 128 -2.33 -9.94 6.61
CA ILE A 128 -2.76 -8.54 6.76
C ILE A 128 -4.22 -8.40 7.22
N CYS A 129 -5.01 -9.47 7.15
CA CYS A 129 -6.36 -9.52 7.72
C CYS A 129 -6.38 -9.44 9.26
N PHE A 130 -5.22 -9.56 9.91
CA PHE A 130 -5.04 -9.44 11.36
C PHE A 130 -4.13 -8.26 11.71
N PRO A 131 -4.58 -7.01 11.50
CA PRO A 131 -3.74 -5.82 11.67
C PRO A 131 -3.15 -5.66 13.07
N ASP A 132 -3.90 -6.00 14.13
CA ASP A 132 -3.42 -5.91 15.52
C ASP A 132 -2.23 -6.85 15.75
N PHE A 133 -2.27 -8.07 15.18
CA PHE A 133 -1.14 -9.00 15.26
C PHE A 133 0.13 -8.42 14.64
N ILE A 134 0.00 -7.65 13.55
CA ILE A 134 1.12 -7.00 12.87
C ILE A 134 1.63 -5.80 13.68
N LEU A 135 0.71 -4.95 14.16
CA LEU A 135 1.04 -3.74 14.92
C LEU A 135 1.69 -4.07 16.27
N ASP A 136 1.21 -5.11 16.95
CA ASP A 136 1.72 -5.58 18.24
C ASP A 136 2.92 -6.52 18.13
N ASN A 137 3.32 -6.89 16.91
CA ASN A 137 4.45 -7.80 16.69
C ASN A 137 5.75 -7.20 17.26
N PRO A 138 6.55 -7.97 18.00
CA PRO A 138 7.82 -7.48 18.55
C PRO A 138 8.79 -6.91 17.49
N ALA A 139 8.78 -7.46 16.26
CA ALA A 139 9.59 -6.94 15.17
C ALA A 139 9.10 -5.56 14.73
N THR A 140 7.78 -5.36 14.64
CA THR A 140 7.17 -4.06 14.34
C THR A 140 7.56 -3.03 15.41
N GLN A 141 7.34 -3.34 16.67
CA GLN A 141 7.61 -2.42 17.79
C GLN A 141 9.10 -2.07 17.95
N ARG A 142 10.00 -3.00 17.58
CA ARG A 142 11.44 -2.76 17.57
C ARG A 142 11.86 -1.83 16.44
N LEU A 143 11.28 -2.04 15.25
CA LEU A 143 11.74 -1.38 14.02
C LEU A 143 11.02 -0.07 13.75
N ILE A 144 9.72 -0.01 14.02
CA ILE A 144 8.83 1.09 13.67
C ILE A 144 8.37 1.82 14.94
N ASN A 145 8.55 3.13 14.97
CA ASN A 145 8.01 3.99 16.02
C ASN A 145 6.78 4.74 15.48
N LEU A 146 5.59 4.24 15.80
CA LEU A 146 4.32 4.78 15.32
C LEU A 146 4.00 6.20 15.85
N ALA A 147 4.72 6.69 16.86
CA ALA A 147 4.65 8.10 17.29
C ALA A 147 5.37 9.05 16.32
N ARG A 148 6.04 8.53 15.30
CA ARG A 148 6.73 9.29 14.24
C ARG A 148 6.10 8.97 12.89
N PRO A 149 6.19 9.87 11.89
CA PRO A 149 5.67 9.62 10.56
C PRO A 149 6.14 8.29 9.96
N VAL A 150 5.20 7.52 9.41
CA VAL A 150 5.43 6.22 8.74
C VAL A 150 4.70 6.20 7.40
N ALA A 151 5.30 5.60 6.39
CA ALA A 151 4.60 5.26 5.14
C ALA A 151 4.04 3.85 5.22
N ILE A 152 2.74 3.71 5.09
CA ILE A 152 2.00 2.45 5.09
C ILE A 152 1.64 2.12 3.65
N LEU A 153 2.12 0.98 3.16
CA LEU A 153 2.02 0.61 1.75
C LEU A 153 1.11 -0.62 1.59
N PHE A 154 0.03 -0.45 0.83
CA PHE A 154 -0.84 -1.52 0.34
C PHE A 154 -0.79 -1.53 -1.18
N VAL A 155 0.32 -1.98 -1.74
CA VAL A 155 0.59 -1.88 -3.17
C VAL A 155 0.32 -3.21 -3.85
N SER A 156 -0.79 -3.29 -4.62
CA SER A 156 -1.22 -4.51 -5.34
C SER A 156 -1.55 -5.70 -4.41
N VAL A 157 -2.16 -5.47 -3.27
CA VAL A 157 -2.50 -6.53 -2.30
C VAL A 157 -3.98 -6.58 -1.95
N LEU A 158 -4.63 -5.46 -1.67
CA LEU A 158 -6.01 -5.44 -1.14
C LEU A 158 -7.06 -6.06 -2.09
N HIS A 159 -6.80 -6.10 -3.37
CA HIS A 159 -7.69 -6.76 -4.33
C HIS A 159 -7.60 -8.29 -4.32
N PHE A 160 -6.71 -8.88 -3.54
CA PHE A 160 -6.70 -10.33 -3.28
C PHE A 160 -7.37 -10.70 -1.96
N ILE A 161 -7.89 -9.71 -1.23
CA ILE A 161 -8.55 -9.93 0.06
C ILE A 161 -10.07 -9.83 -0.14
N PRO A 162 -10.83 -10.87 0.19
CA PRO A 162 -12.29 -10.82 0.14
C PRO A 162 -12.88 -9.99 1.29
N GLY A 163 -14.09 -9.49 1.10
CA GLY A 163 -14.83 -8.77 2.15
C GLY A 163 -14.43 -7.32 2.32
N ASP A 164 -14.60 -6.82 3.55
CA ASP A 164 -14.37 -5.41 3.91
C ASP A 164 -12.89 -5.15 4.21
N VAL A 165 -12.20 -4.59 3.22
CA VAL A 165 -10.78 -4.20 3.38
C VAL A 165 -10.60 -2.91 4.18
N ASN A 166 -11.67 -2.13 4.44
CA ASN A 166 -11.54 -0.97 5.30
C ASN A 166 -11.25 -1.38 6.75
N ALA A 167 -11.83 -2.50 7.21
CA ALA A 167 -11.52 -3.08 8.51
C ALA A 167 -10.03 -3.49 8.67
N ILE A 168 -9.33 -3.73 7.54
CA ILE A 168 -7.89 -4.02 7.52
C ILE A 168 -7.07 -2.72 7.52
N VAL A 169 -7.47 -1.74 6.72
CA VAL A 169 -6.69 -0.49 6.53
C VAL A 169 -6.85 0.47 7.71
N GLU A 170 -8.04 0.51 8.30
CA GLU A 170 -8.39 1.45 9.37
C GLU A 170 -7.46 1.36 10.59
N PRO A 171 -7.12 0.20 11.17
CA PRO A 171 -6.22 0.12 12.31
C PRO A 171 -4.83 0.70 12.02
N PHE A 172 -4.30 0.51 10.81
CA PHE A 172 -3.04 1.12 10.40
C PHE A 172 -3.15 2.64 10.26
N ARG A 173 -4.28 3.15 9.73
CA ARG A 173 -4.53 4.59 9.66
C ARG A 173 -4.64 5.19 11.07
N ALA A 174 -5.36 4.53 11.97
CA ALA A 174 -5.53 4.97 13.34
C ALA A 174 -4.19 5.03 14.09
N ALA A 175 -3.35 4.02 13.93
CA ALA A 175 -2.04 3.93 14.56
C ALA A 175 -1.01 4.94 14.03
N ALA A 176 -1.18 5.44 12.81
CA ALA A 176 -0.24 6.34 12.17
C ALA A 176 -0.26 7.74 12.79
N SER A 177 0.91 8.34 13.05
CA SER A 177 1.02 9.72 13.51
C SER A 177 0.79 10.74 12.39
N PRO A 178 0.48 12.02 12.71
CA PRO A 178 0.47 13.11 11.73
C PRO A 178 1.76 13.17 10.91
N GLY A 179 1.64 13.50 9.62
CA GLY A 179 2.75 13.49 8.67
C GLY A 179 3.04 12.10 8.07
N SER A 180 2.30 11.06 8.45
CA SER A 180 2.37 9.74 7.84
C SER A 180 1.75 9.71 6.44
N ALA A 181 2.18 8.76 5.62
CA ALA A 181 1.64 8.52 4.29
C ALA A 181 0.91 7.17 4.21
N LEU A 182 -0.20 7.14 3.48
CA LEU A 182 -0.89 5.92 3.06
C LEU A 182 -0.79 5.78 1.55
N VAL A 183 -0.27 4.67 1.09
CA VAL A 183 -0.04 4.37 -0.33
C VAL A 183 -0.87 3.16 -0.71
N ILE A 184 -1.77 3.31 -1.66
CA ILE A 184 -2.63 2.21 -2.13
C ILE A 184 -2.57 2.13 -3.66
N SER A 185 -2.41 0.91 -4.19
CA SER A 185 -2.76 0.59 -5.57
C SER A 185 -3.71 -0.60 -5.62
N HIS A 186 -4.70 -0.53 -6.50
CA HIS A 186 -5.82 -1.47 -6.53
C HIS A 186 -6.39 -1.67 -7.93
N ALA A 187 -6.71 -2.91 -8.28
CA ALA A 187 -7.49 -3.21 -9.47
C ALA A 187 -8.98 -2.86 -9.24
N THR A 188 -9.58 -2.06 -10.13
CA THR A 188 -10.95 -1.55 -9.97
C THR A 188 -11.91 -2.08 -11.04
N SER A 189 -13.20 -2.08 -10.73
CA SER A 189 -14.27 -2.50 -11.65
C SER A 189 -14.77 -1.38 -12.57
N GLY A 190 -14.31 -0.12 -12.38
CA GLY A 190 -14.89 1.06 -13.05
C GLY A 190 -14.71 1.12 -14.57
N THR A 191 -13.77 0.37 -15.12
CA THR A 191 -13.54 0.18 -16.56
C THR A 191 -13.61 -1.31 -16.93
N ALA A 192 -14.47 -2.06 -16.21
CA ALA A 192 -14.62 -3.49 -16.44
C ALA A 192 -14.94 -3.78 -17.90
N THR A 193 -14.06 -4.49 -18.56
CA THR A 193 -14.21 -5.04 -19.90
C THR A 193 -14.38 -6.55 -19.78
N SER A 194 -14.82 -7.21 -20.84
CA SER A 194 -14.85 -8.66 -20.92
C SER A 194 -13.48 -9.28 -20.57
N GLN A 195 -12.39 -8.57 -20.88
CA GLN A 195 -11.03 -8.96 -20.55
C GLN A 195 -10.77 -8.92 -19.03
N THR A 196 -11.21 -7.88 -18.33
CA THR A 196 -11.06 -7.76 -16.87
C THR A 196 -11.85 -8.82 -16.14
N GLU A 197 -13.07 -9.12 -16.61
CA GLU A 197 -13.91 -10.18 -16.07
C GLU A 197 -13.29 -11.57 -16.27
N GLU A 198 -12.65 -11.81 -17.42
CA GLU A 198 -11.97 -13.08 -17.69
C GLU A 198 -10.75 -13.25 -16.78
N VAL A 199 -9.94 -12.20 -16.59
CA VAL A 199 -8.83 -12.23 -15.64
C VAL A 199 -9.35 -12.54 -14.24
N GLN A 200 -10.42 -11.90 -13.80
CA GLN A 200 -11.04 -12.19 -12.50
C GLN A 200 -11.45 -13.66 -12.39
N ARG A 201 -12.08 -14.22 -13.42
CA ARG A 201 -12.48 -15.65 -13.45
C ARG A 201 -11.28 -16.60 -13.34
N LEU A 202 -10.15 -16.26 -13.96
CA LEU A 202 -8.92 -17.05 -13.85
C LEU A 202 -8.38 -17.04 -12.42
N TYR A 203 -8.34 -15.88 -11.76
CA TYR A 203 -7.89 -15.77 -10.37
C TYR A 203 -8.86 -16.44 -9.38
N GLN A 204 -10.17 -16.52 -9.66
CA GLN A 204 -11.11 -17.26 -8.82
C GLN A 204 -10.79 -18.77 -8.71
N ARG A 205 -9.98 -19.30 -9.62
CA ARG A 205 -9.51 -20.71 -9.60
C ARG A 205 -8.21 -20.88 -8.80
N THR A 206 -7.67 -19.80 -8.27
CA THR A 206 -6.45 -19.80 -7.43
C THR A 206 -6.80 -19.64 -5.94
N PRO A 207 -5.89 -19.95 -5.02
CA PRO A 207 -6.08 -19.65 -3.60
C PRO A 207 -6.17 -18.15 -3.26
N THR A 208 -5.82 -17.29 -4.20
CA THR A 208 -5.82 -15.83 -4.07
C THR A 208 -6.80 -15.20 -5.08
N PRO A 209 -8.11 -15.27 -4.83
CA PRO A 209 -9.13 -14.78 -5.76
C PRO A 209 -9.07 -13.26 -5.90
N LEU A 210 -9.23 -12.77 -7.12
CA LEU A 210 -9.22 -11.33 -7.41
C LEU A 210 -10.60 -10.71 -7.11
N GLN A 211 -10.62 -9.68 -6.29
CA GLN A 211 -11.80 -8.88 -5.93
C GLN A 211 -11.68 -7.47 -6.49
N LEU A 212 -12.39 -7.20 -7.57
CA LEU A 212 -12.46 -5.85 -8.13
C LEU A 212 -13.43 -4.99 -7.29
N ARG A 213 -13.00 -3.78 -6.92
CA ARG A 213 -13.81 -2.83 -6.16
C ARG A 213 -14.12 -1.60 -6.98
N HIS A 214 -15.21 -0.90 -6.65
CA HIS A 214 -15.52 0.38 -7.28
C HIS A 214 -14.51 1.44 -6.85
N LEU A 215 -14.31 2.43 -7.72
CA LEU A 215 -13.42 3.55 -7.45
C LEU A 215 -13.72 4.23 -6.10
N ALA A 216 -15.00 4.44 -5.80
CA ALA A 216 -15.43 5.09 -4.57
C ALA A 216 -15.03 4.28 -3.31
N ASP A 217 -15.11 2.95 -3.38
CA ASP A 217 -14.75 2.08 -2.26
C ASP A 217 -13.23 2.14 -2.01
N VAL A 218 -12.42 2.14 -3.07
CA VAL A 218 -10.95 2.28 -2.93
C VAL A 218 -10.57 3.66 -2.43
N GLN A 219 -11.28 4.72 -2.86
CA GLN A 219 -11.08 6.07 -2.34
C GLN A 219 -11.39 6.18 -0.86
N ALA A 220 -12.46 5.54 -0.40
CA ALA A 220 -12.86 5.55 1.02
C ALA A 220 -11.79 4.97 1.96
N LEU A 221 -10.89 4.10 1.45
CA LEU A 221 -9.80 3.53 2.24
C LEU A 221 -8.81 4.59 2.75
N PHE A 222 -8.72 5.75 2.12
CA PHE A 222 -7.83 6.81 2.57
C PHE A 222 -8.35 7.56 3.82
N GLY A 223 -9.65 7.53 4.09
CA GLY A 223 -10.25 8.08 5.31
C GLY A 223 -9.87 9.55 5.52
N ASP A 224 -9.17 9.83 6.62
CA ASP A 224 -8.69 11.16 7.03
C ASP A 224 -7.36 11.58 6.39
N PHE A 225 -6.77 10.75 5.53
CA PHE A 225 -5.56 11.10 4.80
C PHE A 225 -5.89 11.97 3.58
N ALA A 226 -5.37 13.18 3.56
CA ALA A 226 -5.54 14.10 2.43
C ALA A 226 -4.79 13.60 1.19
N MET A 227 -5.51 13.42 0.09
CA MET A 227 -4.92 12.90 -1.14
C MET A 227 -3.91 13.86 -1.75
N VAL A 228 -2.75 13.33 -2.10
CA VAL A 228 -1.69 14.03 -2.81
C VAL A 228 -2.07 14.18 -4.28
N ALA A 229 -1.89 15.38 -4.83
CA ALA A 229 -2.10 15.62 -6.24
C ALA A 229 -1.20 14.70 -7.09
N PRO A 230 -1.76 14.02 -8.11
CA PRO A 230 -1.01 13.03 -8.89
C PRO A 230 0.05 13.64 -9.82
N GLN A 231 -0.01 14.96 -10.05
CA GLN A 231 0.90 15.71 -10.91
C GLN A 231 1.17 17.10 -10.32
N PRO A 232 2.34 17.69 -10.58
CA PRO A 232 2.65 19.08 -10.19
C PRO A 232 1.62 20.04 -10.77
N GLY A 233 1.08 20.93 -9.95
CA GLY A 233 0.10 21.94 -10.37
C GLY A 233 -1.33 21.41 -10.62
N ALA A 234 -1.58 20.12 -10.50
CA ALA A 234 -2.94 19.60 -10.42
C ALA A 234 -3.56 20.10 -9.12
N ALA A 235 -4.56 20.98 -9.23
CA ALA A 235 -5.25 21.48 -8.05
C ALA A 235 -5.86 20.29 -7.28
N SER A 236 -5.55 20.19 -5.99
CA SER A 236 -6.32 19.37 -5.07
C SER A 236 -7.74 19.94 -5.07
N ARG A 237 -8.66 19.34 -5.82
CA ARG A 237 -10.06 19.81 -5.81
C ARG A 237 -10.61 19.52 -4.41
N PRO A 238 -11.24 20.49 -3.75
CA PRO A 238 -11.98 20.24 -2.53
C PRO A 238 -13.00 19.10 -2.77
N GLY A 239 -12.86 17.99 -2.05
CA GLY A 239 -13.70 16.80 -2.22
C GLY A 239 -13.32 15.86 -3.36
N GLY A 240 -12.23 16.09 -4.10
CA GLY A 240 -11.77 15.27 -5.22
C GLY A 240 -10.54 14.45 -4.86
N ALA A 241 -10.71 13.34 -4.19
CA ALA A 241 -9.69 12.32 -4.14
C ALA A 241 -9.39 11.84 -5.56
N VAL A 242 -8.14 11.82 -5.98
CA VAL A 242 -7.78 11.47 -7.35
C VAL A 242 -6.94 10.20 -7.32
N LEU A 243 -7.64 9.06 -7.41
CA LEU A 243 -6.99 7.84 -7.85
C LEU A 243 -6.79 7.94 -9.36
N VAL A 244 -5.58 7.70 -9.80
CA VAL A 244 -5.20 7.71 -11.22
C VAL A 244 -4.59 6.37 -11.61
N PRO A 245 -4.55 6.03 -12.89
CA PRO A 245 -3.78 4.86 -13.32
C PRO A 245 -2.36 4.89 -12.72
N VAL A 246 -1.86 3.73 -12.29
CA VAL A 246 -0.55 3.62 -11.61
C VAL A 246 0.60 4.28 -12.38
N SER A 247 0.51 4.38 -13.69
CA SER A 247 1.48 5.07 -14.56
C SER A 247 1.39 6.59 -14.51
N HIS A 248 0.27 7.16 -14.02
CA HIS A 248 -0.01 8.61 -14.06
C HIS A 248 0.20 9.31 -12.70
N TRP A 249 0.43 8.57 -11.62
CA TRP A 249 0.78 9.19 -10.35
C TRP A 249 2.26 9.60 -10.36
N ARG A 250 2.52 10.89 -10.61
CA ARG A 250 3.85 11.49 -10.84
C ARG A 250 3.93 12.86 -10.16
N PRO A 251 4.09 12.91 -8.84
CA PRO A 251 4.08 14.15 -8.08
C PRO A 251 5.35 14.99 -8.28
N ASP A 252 6.44 14.37 -8.76
CA ASP A 252 7.70 15.05 -9.03
C ASP A 252 7.69 15.62 -10.46
N PRO A 253 8.06 16.92 -10.68
CA PRO A 253 8.20 17.52 -12.02
C PRO A 253 9.19 16.78 -12.93
N GLU A 254 10.18 16.10 -12.36
CA GLU A 254 11.17 15.33 -13.12
C GLU A 254 10.62 13.98 -13.63
N ASP A 255 9.49 13.52 -13.07
CA ASP A 255 8.83 12.30 -13.53
C ASP A 255 8.05 12.58 -14.83
N HIS A 256 8.63 12.28 -15.97
CA HIS A 256 7.93 12.42 -17.26
C HIS A 256 6.82 11.39 -17.42
N LEU A 257 5.68 11.82 -18.01
CA LEU A 257 4.63 10.90 -18.41
C LEU A 257 5.16 9.87 -19.43
N PRO A 258 4.66 8.63 -19.39
CA PRO A 258 4.93 7.68 -20.49
C PRO A 258 4.50 8.29 -21.81
N ALA A 259 5.17 7.97 -22.89
CA ALA A 259 4.78 8.42 -24.24
C ALA A 259 3.31 8.08 -24.50
N GLU A 260 2.61 8.98 -25.17
CA GLU A 260 1.20 8.76 -25.57
C GLU A 260 1.10 7.41 -26.30
N GLY A 261 0.16 6.55 -25.84
CA GLY A 261 -0.02 5.20 -26.36
C GLY A 261 0.47 4.06 -25.44
N SER A 262 1.39 4.31 -24.50
CA SER A 262 1.84 3.28 -23.55
C SER A 262 0.82 2.94 -22.44
N SER A 263 -0.21 3.79 -22.26
CA SER A 263 -1.29 3.63 -21.27
C SER A 263 -2.63 3.25 -21.88
N ALA A 264 -2.68 2.94 -23.17
CA ALA A 264 -3.93 2.75 -23.92
C ALA A 264 -4.65 1.42 -23.65
N SER A 265 -4.10 0.53 -22.82
CA SER A 265 -4.81 -0.70 -22.45
C SER A 265 -5.89 -0.40 -21.41
N PRO A 266 -7.15 -0.82 -21.65
CA PRO A 266 -8.23 -0.73 -20.66
C PRO A 266 -7.87 -1.38 -19.32
N PHE A 267 -7.05 -2.43 -19.34
CA PHE A 267 -6.57 -3.11 -18.13
C PHE A 267 -5.64 -2.20 -17.29
N LEU A 268 -4.71 -1.48 -17.94
CA LEU A 268 -3.87 -0.47 -17.26
C LEU A 268 -4.69 0.67 -16.67
N ALA A 269 -5.73 1.09 -17.38
CA ALA A 269 -6.64 2.16 -16.93
C ALA A 269 -7.48 1.74 -15.70
N SER A 270 -7.70 0.43 -15.48
CA SER A 270 -8.43 -0.10 -14.31
C SER A 270 -7.54 -0.32 -13.08
N PHE A 271 -6.22 -0.23 -13.22
CA PHE A 271 -5.28 -0.40 -12.12
C PHE A 271 -4.89 0.97 -11.56
N LEU A 272 -5.59 1.39 -10.51
CA LEU A 272 -5.52 2.73 -9.97
C LEU A 272 -4.63 2.81 -8.73
N ALA A 273 -4.07 3.99 -8.50
CA ALA A 273 -3.22 4.26 -7.36
C ALA A 273 -3.41 5.68 -6.82
N GLY A 274 -3.06 5.84 -5.54
CA GLY A 274 -3.02 7.12 -4.87
C GLY A 274 -2.12 7.10 -3.65
N VAL A 275 -1.78 8.29 -3.21
CA VAL A 275 -1.06 8.54 -1.95
C VAL A 275 -1.85 9.56 -1.17
N GLY A 276 -2.06 9.31 0.12
CA GLY A 276 -2.65 10.25 1.06
C GLY A 276 -1.66 10.60 2.17
N MET A 277 -1.73 11.82 2.68
CA MET A 277 -0.93 12.30 3.81
C MET A 277 -1.83 12.57 5.02
N LYS A 278 -1.45 12.07 6.20
CA LYS A 278 -2.17 12.36 7.44
C LYS A 278 -1.90 13.79 7.86
N GLY A 279 -2.98 14.60 7.97
CA GLY A 279 -2.91 15.99 8.43
C GLY A 279 -2.42 16.10 9.88
N PRO A 280 -2.09 17.33 10.35
CA PRO A 280 -1.86 17.58 11.77
C PRO A 280 -3.11 17.20 12.57
N ALA A 281 -2.91 16.72 13.80
CA ALA A 281 -4.02 16.44 14.71
C ALA A 281 -4.85 17.71 14.88
N VAL A 282 -6.15 17.64 14.57
CA VAL A 282 -7.05 18.75 14.87
C VAL A 282 -7.18 18.80 16.39
N MET A 283 -6.54 19.82 17.01
CA MET A 283 -6.76 20.10 18.41
C MET A 283 -8.21 20.57 18.54
N THR A 284 -9.11 19.70 18.97
CA THR A 284 -10.41 20.11 19.46
C THR A 284 -10.17 20.95 20.70
N GLU A 285 -10.29 22.27 20.59
CA GLU A 285 -10.34 23.14 21.76
C GLU A 285 -11.48 22.63 22.64
N GLN A 286 -11.13 22.09 23.79
CA GLN A 286 -12.14 21.88 24.83
C GLN A 286 -12.74 23.23 25.16
N PRO A 287 -14.07 23.40 25.19
CA PRO A 287 -14.66 24.64 25.60
C PRO A 287 -14.14 24.97 27.02
N ARG A 288 -13.47 26.14 27.13
CA ARG A 288 -13.02 26.63 28.43
C ARG A 288 -14.24 26.70 29.34
N SER A 289 -14.24 25.92 30.39
CA SER A 289 -15.22 26.05 31.48
C SER A 289 -15.10 27.47 32.04
N GLU A 290 -16.12 28.28 31.83
CA GLU A 290 -16.20 29.60 32.48
C GLU A 290 -16.11 29.39 34.00
N PRO A 291 -15.27 30.17 34.71
CA PRO A 291 -15.26 30.13 36.18
C PRO A 291 -16.61 30.60 36.71
N ALA A 292 -17.25 29.75 37.51
CA ALA A 292 -18.50 30.03 38.17
C ALA A 292 -18.41 31.38 38.91
N GLY A 293 -19.28 32.32 38.54
CA GLY A 293 -19.33 33.67 39.11
C GLY A 293 -19.50 33.63 40.63
N GLN A 294 -18.56 34.26 41.33
CA GLN A 294 -18.70 34.54 42.75
C GLN A 294 -19.88 35.50 42.97
N SER A 295 -20.93 35.01 43.56
CA SER A 295 -22.03 35.85 44.06
C SER A 295 -21.53 36.73 45.21
N ALA A 296 -21.32 38.02 44.92
CA ALA A 296 -21.07 39.02 45.96
C ALA A 296 -22.33 39.21 46.83
N SER A 297 -22.29 38.71 48.03
CA SER A 297 -23.26 39.03 49.11
C SER A 297 -23.05 40.50 49.54
N ARG A 298 -24.09 41.34 49.35
CA ARG A 298 -24.16 42.69 49.90
C ARG A 298 -24.48 42.61 51.43
N PRO A 299 -23.77 43.34 52.28
CA PRO A 299 -24.15 43.49 53.66
C PRO A 299 -25.29 44.51 53.79
N SER A 300 -26.35 44.13 54.48
CA SER A 300 -27.39 45.01 54.90
C SER A 300 -26.92 45.87 56.07
N GLY A 301 -26.74 47.16 55.89
CA GLY A 301 -26.50 48.17 56.92
C GLY A 301 -27.80 48.85 57.24
N ARG A 302 -28.27 48.68 58.54
CA ARG A 302 -29.32 49.48 59.17
C ARG A 302 -28.73 50.87 59.53
N ARG A 303 -29.37 51.94 59.13
CA ARG A 303 -30.02 53.02 59.92
C ARG A 303 -30.62 54.05 58.97
#